data_fa13b4e1b8b4d38cd51e0476edead714
#
_entry.id   fa13b4e1b8b4d38cd51e0476edead714
#
_cell.length_a   1.000
_cell.length_b   1.000
_cell.length_c   1.000
_cell.angle_alpha   90.00
_cell.angle_beta   90.00
_cell.angle_gamma   90.00
#
_symmetry.space_group_name_H-M   'P 1'
#
loop_
_entity.id
_entity.type
_entity.pdbx_description
1 polymer ?
#
loop_
_entity_poly.entity_id
_entity_poly.type
_entity_poly.pdbx_seq_one_letter_code
_entity_poly.pdbx_strand_id
1 'polypeptide(L)'
;MNLWDLIYILRRWGWLIPVLAGATALXAFVFSRLQTPVYRAVATIAVQPARPDFGQSQAAKTLLSSYVQIMSSTYGGGDLHQPSASRVIQTLQLDMTPEQLKRSAIFSADERSLLIELEVRSYAPEVAQQIARTWAELFVEWRRTENQRLRQEDQIDALLVDQPVAGRFRPQTTFNVAAGAVLGLVLGGALALLAGWLELGAARASEXWLLLQHYLRLLRRRGWALVAFPVLAAGAAFVFSRLQTPMYRAVATIAVQPARPDFGQSQAAKTLLNSYLAILSSXYGGDHPDQPSARRVIQELGLTMAPEALRRNMSLSLDERSMVIRLEVRAPDGELAKRIAKRWAEQFVEWRRSENKKLRQEDRIDALLVDEPIYTRFRPQTRVNVAIGGLLGFALGLGVMFFQEGLENLRRWMAAPAAARLPGPIPGPTSRP
;
A
#
# COMPACT_ATOMS: atom_id res chain seq x y z
N MET A 1 -0.10 39.73 8.26
CA MET A 1 -0.89 38.91 9.21
C MET A 1 0.03 38.47 10.32
N ASN A 2 -0.31 38.80 11.54
CA ASN A 2 0.45 38.38 12.71
C ASN A 2 -0.10 37.04 13.23
N LEU A 3 0.67 36.37 14.06
CA LEU A 3 0.26 35.07 14.65
C LEU A 3 -1.09 35.22 15.40
N TRP A 4 -1.32 36.33 16.01
CA TRP A 4 -2.56 36.64 16.74
C TRP A 4 -3.78 36.72 15.80
N ASP A 5 -3.59 37.30 14.62
CA ASP A 5 -4.65 37.35 13.59
C ASP A 5 -5.08 35.94 13.18
N LEU A 6 -4.10 35.07 13.01
CA LEU A 6 -4.34 33.68 12.63
C LEU A 6 -5.14 32.93 13.72
N ILE A 7 -4.76 33.14 14.99
CA ILE A 7 -5.46 32.51 16.13
C ILE A 7 -6.91 33.02 16.21
N TYR A 8 -7.12 34.33 16.01
CA TYR A 8 -8.46 34.91 15.99
C TYR A 8 -9.32 34.31 14.88
N ILE A 9 -8.76 34.18 13.67
CA ILE A 9 -9.46 33.64 12.50
C ILE A 9 -9.84 32.18 12.77
N LEU A 10 -8.90 31.38 13.25
CA LEU A 10 -9.15 29.95 13.54
C LEU A 10 -10.21 29.78 14.62
N ARG A 11 -10.23 30.68 15.62
CA ARG A 11 -11.22 30.61 16.68
C ARG A 11 -12.63 30.93 16.19
N ARG A 12 -12.76 31.91 15.31
CA ARG A 12 -14.07 32.42 14.86
C ARG A 12 -14.60 31.61 13.66
N TRP A 13 -13.74 31.32 12.70
CA TRP A 13 -14.11 30.68 11.44
C TRP A 13 -13.58 29.26 11.32
N GLY A 14 -12.80 28.78 12.28
CA GLY A 14 -12.18 27.45 12.25
C GLY A 14 -13.18 26.30 12.22
N TRP A 15 -14.43 26.51 12.63
CA TRP A 15 -15.49 25.49 12.54
C TRP A 15 -15.81 25.11 11.09
N LEU A 16 -15.49 26.00 10.13
CA LEU A 16 -15.65 25.72 8.70
C LEU A 16 -14.76 24.54 8.27
N ILE A 17 -13.59 24.40 8.89
CA ILE A 17 -12.61 23.36 8.52
C ILE A 17 -13.19 21.95 8.72
N PRO A 18 -13.62 21.55 9.94
CA PRO A 18 -14.18 20.22 10.12
C PRO A 18 -15.52 20.01 9.40
N VAL A 19 -16.33 21.06 9.27
CA VAL A 19 -17.61 20.95 8.55
C VAL A 19 -17.38 20.68 7.07
N LEU A 20 -16.47 21.43 6.43
CA LEU A 20 -16.15 21.19 5.01
C LEU A 20 -15.42 19.87 4.81
N ALA A 21 -14.51 19.50 5.73
CA ALA A 21 -13.84 18.20 5.67
C ALA A 21 -14.85 17.06 5.75
N GLY A 22 -15.80 17.16 6.65
CA GLY A 22 -16.86 16.14 6.80
C GLY A 22 -17.78 16.08 5.59
N ALA A 23 -18.20 17.24 5.09
CA ALA A 23 -19.11 17.33 3.94
C ALA A 23 -18.46 16.75 2.66
N THR A 24 -17.19 17.12 2.41
CA THR A 24 -16.46 16.62 1.23
C THR A 24 -16.13 15.13 1.38
N ALA A 25 -15.80 14.66 2.57
CA ALA A 25 -15.59 13.24 2.84
C ALA A 25 -16.88 12.44 2.60
N LEU A 26 -18.01 12.96 3.01
CA LEU A 26 -19.32 12.33 2.76
C LEU A 26 -19.66 12.31 1.27
N UNK A 27 -19.30 13.24 0.72
CA UNK A 27 -19.48 13.33 -0.56
C UNK A 27 -18.77 12.38 -1.29
N ALA A 28 -17.57 12.29 -1.06
CA ALA A 28 -16.66 11.30 -1.64
C ALA A 28 -17.10 9.86 -1.32
N PHE A 29 -17.54 9.62 -0.12
CA PHE A 29 -18.06 8.31 0.29
C PHE A 29 -19.29 7.90 -0.55
N VAL A 30 -20.28 8.76 -0.63
CA VAL A 30 -21.51 8.48 -1.40
C VAL A 30 -21.17 8.25 -2.88
N PHE A 31 -20.35 9.12 -3.47
CA PHE A 31 -19.91 8.98 -4.85
C PHE A 31 -19.19 7.64 -5.07
N SER A 32 -18.31 7.26 -4.14
CA SER A 32 -17.55 6.01 -4.21
C SER A 32 -18.49 4.78 -4.14
N ARG A 33 -19.58 4.87 -3.38
CA ARG A 33 -20.57 3.77 -3.25
C ARG A 33 -21.43 3.59 -4.51
N LEU A 34 -21.60 4.67 -5.27
CA LEU A 34 -22.42 4.64 -6.50
C LEU A 34 -21.62 4.14 -7.70
N GLN A 35 -20.28 4.10 -7.62
CA GLN A 35 -19.43 3.61 -8.73
C GLN A 35 -19.51 2.09 -8.85
N THR A 36 -19.60 1.60 -10.10
CA THR A 36 -19.53 0.17 -10.37
C THR A 36 -18.13 -0.36 -10.00
N PRO A 37 -18.07 -1.49 -9.26
CA PRO A 37 -16.77 -2.04 -8.87
C PRO A 37 -16.02 -2.58 -10.09
N VAL A 38 -14.71 -2.37 -10.10
CA VAL A 38 -13.78 -2.92 -11.08
C VAL A 38 -12.79 -3.79 -10.32
N TYR A 39 -12.57 -4.99 -10.82
CA TYR A 39 -11.64 -5.95 -10.23
C TYR A 39 -10.39 -6.02 -11.06
N ARG A 40 -9.28 -6.31 -10.41
CA ARG A 40 -7.95 -6.40 -10.99
C ARG A 40 -7.36 -7.77 -10.64
N ALA A 41 -6.89 -8.48 -11.65
CA ALA A 41 -6.10 -9.70 -11.48
C ALA A 41 -4.70 -9.46 -12.04
N VAL A 42 -3.67 -9.90 -11.32
CA VAL A 42 -2.28 -9.75 -11.74
C VAL A 42 -1.66 -11.13 -11.87
N ALA A 43 -1.14 -11.44 -13.06
CA ALA A 43 -0.30 -12.61 -13.29
C ALA A 43 1.15 -12.15 -13.35
N THR A 44 2.02 -12.81 -12.60
CA THR A 44 3.45 -12.52 -12.56
C THR A 44 4.21 -13.69 -13.17
N ILE A 45 5.01 -13.41 -14.19
CA ILE A 45 5.79 -14.41 -14.91
C ILE A 45 7.28 -14.10 -14.67
N ALA A 46 8.02 -15.06 -14.15
CA ALA A 46 9.46 -14.98 -13.99
C ALA A 46 10.13 -15.51 -15.26
N VAL A 47 11.08 -14.75 -15.79
CA VAL A 47 11.88 -15.15 -16.94
C VAL A 47 13.24 -15.59 -16.39
N GLN A 48 13.57 -16.86 -16.61
CA GLN A 48 14.74 -17.47 -16.00
C GLN A 48 15.69 -18.01 -17.07
N PRO A 49 16.89 -17.45 -17.19
CA PRO A 49 17.91 -18.05 -18.05
C PRO A 49 18.35 -19.42 -17.53
N ALA A 50 18.64 -20.34 -18.44
CA ALA A 50 19.09 -21.70 -18.09
C ALA A 50 20.43 -21.68 -17.34
N ARG A 51 21.30 -20.72 -17.67
CA ARG A 51 22.59 -20.53 -16.99
C ARG A 51 22.53 -19.25 -16.14
N PRO A 52 22.92 -19.33 -14.89
CA PRO A 52 22.98 -18.11 -14.05
C PRO A 52 24.33 -17.37 -14.26
N ASP A 53 24.63 -17.03 -15.51
CA ASP A 53 25.81 -16.25 -15.83
C ASP A 53 25.43 -14.83 -16.27
N PHE A 54 26.41 -13.94 -16.31
CA PHE A 54 26.17 -12.53 -16.62
C PHE A 54 25.64 -12.35 -18.04
N GLY A 55 26.21 -13.07 -19.01
CA GLY A 55 25.83 -12.94 -20.42
C GLY A 55 24.38 -13.31 -20.67
N GLN A 56 23.95 -14.47 -20.16
CA GLN A 56 22.57 -14.93 -20.38
C GLN A 56 21.58 -14.10 -19.55
N SER A 57 21.96 -13.67 -18.34
CA SER A 57 21.11 -12.78 -17.54
C SER A 57 20.90 -11.44 -18.23
N GLN A 58 21.96 -10.90 -18.86
CA GLN A 58 21.88 -9.66 -19.59
C GLN A 58 21.03 -9.83 -20.87
N ALA A 59 21.16 -10.96 -21.55
CA ALA A 59 20.33 -11.29 -22.71
C ALA A 59 18.84 -11.37 -22.32
N ALA A 60 18.54 -11.99 -21.18
CA ALA A 60 17.18 -12.09 -20.67
C ALA A 60 16.59 -10.70 -20.40
N LYS A 61 17.38 -9.79 -19.79
CA LYS A 61 16.95 -8.39 -19.56
C LYS A 61 16.60 -7.69 -20.87
N THR A 62 17.49 -7.82 -21.86
CA THR A 62 17.30 -7.19 -23.17
C THR A 62 16.02 -7.69 -23.86
N LEU A 63 15.73 -8.99 -23.71
CA LEU A 63 14.59 -9.62 -24.36
C LEU A 63 13.25 -9.37 -23.64
N LEU A 64 13.27 -8.92 -22.37
CA LEU A 64 12.03 -8.70 -21.61
C LEU A 64 11.07 -7.76 -22.33
N SER A 65 11.58 -6.64 -22.85
CA SER A 65 10.75 -5.66 -23.58
C SER A 65 10.14 -6.29 -24.85
N SER A 66 10.92 -7.10 -25.55
CA SER A 66 10.45 -7.82 -26.72
C SER A 66 9.35 -8.83 -26.34
N TYR A 67 9.55 -9.56 -25.24
CA TYR A 67 8.55 -10.53 -24.74
C TYR A 67 7.24 -9.82 -24.38
N VAL A 68 7.32 -8.64 -23.74
CA VAL A 68 6.14 -7.83 -23.42
C VAL A 68 5.40 -7.43 -24.71
N GLN A 69 6.13 -6.99 -25.75
CA GLN A 69 5.51 -6.63 -27.02
C GLN A 69 4.80 -7.81 -27.68
N ILE A 70 5.46 -8.98 -27.69
CA ILE A 70 4.87 -10.21 -28.28
C ILE A 70 3.61 -10.59 -27.49
N MET A 71 3.72 -10.61 -26.13
CA MET A 71 2.62 -10.98 -25.25
C MET A 71 1.43 -10.02 -25.39
N SER A 72 1.69 -8.73 -25.57
CA SER A 72 0.65 -7.69 -25.63
C SER A 72 0.04 -7.52 -27.00
N SER A 73 0.36 -8.38 -27.98
CA SER A 73 -0.17 -8.25 -29.34
C SER A 73 -1.70 -8.44 -29.37
N THR A 74 -2.37 -7.72 -30.27
CA THR A 74 -3.83 -7.81 -30.41
C THR A 74 -4.23 -9.10 -31.14
N TYR A 75 -3.62 -9.35 -32.31
CA TYR A 75 -3.98 -10.46 -33.19
C TYR A 75 -2.91 -11.53 -33.29
N GLY A 76 -1.71 -11.25 -32.80
CA GLY A 76 -0.54 -12.11 -32.99
C GLY A 76 0.10 -11.91 -34.35
N GLY A 77 1.29 -12.44 -34.51
CA GLY A 77 1.99 -12.51 -35.81
C GLY A 77 1.52 -13.70 -36.62
N GLY A 78 2.33 -14.16 -37.51
CA GLY A 78 2.04 -15.34 -38.32
C GLY A 78 2.13 -16.67 -37.57
N ASP A 79 2.60 -16.66 -36.35
CA ASP A 79 2.77 -17.86 -35.51
C ASP A 79 1.48 -18.15 -34.75
N LEU A 80 0.91 -19.34 -34.99
CA LEU A 80 -0.33 -19.80 -34.36
C LEU A 80 -0.19 -19.96 -32.83
N HIS A 81 1.03 -20.11 -32.35
CA HIS A 81 1.29 -20.33 -30.92
C HIS A 81 1.57 -19.03 -30.16
N GLN A 82 1.74 -17.91 -30.86
CA GLN A 82 2.07 -16.63 -30.24
C GLN A 82 0.92 -16.16 -29.33
N PRO A 83 1.22 -15.76 -28.09
CA PRO A 83 0.18 -15.20 -27.23
C PRO A 83 -0.35 -13.88 -27.77
N SER A 84 -1.66 -13.69 -27.69
CA SER A 84 -2.31 -12.47 -28.18
C SER A 84 -3.71 -12.35 -27.56
N ALA A 85 -4.27 -11.13 -27.60
CA ALA A 85 -5.63 -10.89 -27.13
C ALA A 85 -6.64 -11.77 -27.88
N SER A 86 -6.47 -11.87 -29.20
CA SER A 86 -7.34 -12.71 -30.04
C SER A 86 -7.33 -14.18 -29.59
N ARG A 87 -6.16 -14.70 -29.27
CA ARG A 87 -6.03 -16.10 -28.83
C ARG A 87 -6.66 -16.34 -27.46
N VAL A 88 -6.52 -15.38 -26.55
CA VAL A 88 -7.17 -15.45 -25.23
C VAL A 88 -8.70 -15.50 -25.39
N ILE A 89 -9.24 -14.63 -26.27
CA ILE A 89 -10.69 -14.56 -26.56
C ILE A 89 -11.17 -15.90 -27.12
N GLN A 90 -10.43 -16.48 -28.07
CA GLN A 90 -10.76 -17.79 -28.67
C GLN A 90 -10.72 -18.91 -27.62
N THR A 91 -9.70 -18.91 -26.78
CA THR A 91 -9.54 -19.94 -25.74
C THR A 91 -10.65 -19.89 -24.68
N LEU A 92 -11.01 -18.68 -24.25
CA LEU A 92 -12.01 -18.49 -23.18
C LEU A 92 -13.42 -18.23 -23.73
N GLN A 93 -13.57 -18.12 -25.05
CA GLN A 93 -14.85 -17.83 -25.74
C GLN A 93 -15.51 -16.56 -25.19
N LEU A 94 -14.71 -15.48 -25.09
CA LEU A 94 -15.18 -14.21 -24.54
C LEU A 94 -15.99 -13.44 -25.58
N ASP A 95 -17.05 -12.75 -25.12
CA ASP A 95 -17.89 -11.89 -25.95
C ASP A 95 -17.35 -10.46 -25.92
N MET A 96 -16.17 -10.28 -26.50
CA MET A 96 -15.52 -8.97 -26.63
C MET A 96 -14.53 -8.99 -27.79
N THR A 97 -14.17 -7.81 -28.28
CA THR A 97 -13.18 -7.70 -29.37
C THR A 97 -11.75 -7.75 -28.79
N PRO A 98 -10.76 -8.19 -29.60
CA PRO A 98 -9.37 -8.19 -29.13
C PRO A 98 -8.87 -6.83 -28.69
N GLU A 99 -9.34 -5.75 -29.33
CA GLU A 99 -8.98 -4.37 -28.98
C GLU A 99 -9.53 -3.98 -27.60
N GLN A 100 -10.76 -4.42 -27.28
CA GLN A 100 -11.37 -4.19 -25.98
C GLN A 100 -10.58 -4.91 -24.87
N LEU A 101 -10.22 -6.17 -25.12
CA LEU A 101 -9.44 -6.95 -24.18
C LEU A 101 -8.07 -6.31 -23.96
N LYS A 102 -7.39 -5.90 -25.03
CA LYS A 102 -6.08 -5.24 -24.92
C LYS A 102 -6.14 -3.97 -24.09
N ARG A 103 -7.22 -3.18 -24.22
CA ARG A 103 -7.40 -1.95 -23.44
C ARG A 103 -7.60 -2.23 -21.93
N SER A 104 -8.12 -3.40 -21.60
CA SER A 104 -8.32 -3.80 -20.19
C SER A 104 -7.10 -4.47 -19.58
N ALA A 105 -6.03 -4.70 -20.36
CA ALA A 105 -4.80 -5.35 -19.94
C ALA A 105 -3.64 -4.37 -19.94
N ILE A 106 -2.82 -4.43 -18.91
CA ILE A 106 -1.61 -3.62 -18.75
C ILE A 106 -0.44 -4.59 -18.57
N PHE A 107 0.60 -4.38 -19.38
CA PHE A 107 1.81 -5.21 -19.36
C PHE A 107 2.97 -4.36 -18.86
N SER A 108 3.78 -4.90 -17.96
CA SER A 108 4.99 -4.24 -17.49
C SER A 108 6.10 -5.26 -17.31
N ALA A 109 7.33 -4.80 -17.52
CA ALA A 109 8.53 -5.61 -17.32
C ALA A 109 9.39 -4.95 -16.25
N ASP A 110 9.84 -5.75 -15.29
CA ASP A 110 10.83 -5.32 -14.31
C ASP A 110 12.16 -6.00 -14.65
N GLU A 111 13.06 -5.25 -15.25
CA GLU A 111 14.37 -5.75 -15.66
C GLU A 111 15.27 -6.13 -14.48
N ARG A 112 15.01 -5.56 -13.30
CA ARG A 112 15.81 -5.88 -12.11
C ARG A 112 15.52 -7.28 -11.60
N SER A 113 14.26 -7.67 -11.62
CA SER A 113 13.81 -8.96 -11.08
C SER A 113 13.53 -10.00 -12.18
N LEU A 114 13.69 -9.62 -13.46
CA LEU A 114 13.36 -10.48 -14.63
C LEU A 114 11.92 -10.96 -14.55
N LEU A 115 11.01 -10.04 -14.24
CA LEU A 115 9.58 -10.34 -14.13
C LEU A 115 8.78 -9.60 -15.20
N ILE A 116 7.77 -10.28 -15.72
CA ILE A 116 6.71 -9.66 -16.52
C ILE A 116 5.43 -9.72 -15.69
N GLU A 117 4.77 -8.57 -15.52
CA GLU A 117 3.49 -8.49 -14.85
C GLU A 117 2.40 -8.18 -15.86
N LEU A 118 1.35 -8.97 -15.84
CA LEU A 118 0.14 -8.77 -16.62
C LEU A 118 -1.01 -8.45 -15.67
N GLU A 119 -1.49 -7.22 -15.73
CA GLU A 119 -2.66 -6.77 -14.96
C GLU A 119 -3.87 -6.75 -15.90
N VAL A 120 -4.93 -7.43 -15.51
CA VAL A 120 -6.21 -7.45 -16.24
C VAL A 120 -7.29 -6.85 -15.36
N ARG A 121 -8.08 -5.95 -15.91
CA ARG A 121 -9.20 -5.30 -15.22
C ARG A 121 -10.52 -5.74 -15.84
N SER A 122 -11.50 -6.05 -14.99
CA SER A 122 -12.83 -6.46 -15.44
C SER A 122 -13.87 -6.12 -14.36
N TYR A 123 -15.13 -6.05 -14.76
CA TYR A 123 -16.25 -5.89 -13.83
C TYR A 123 -16.57 -7.19 -13.08
N ALA A 124 -16.12 -8.34 -13.59
CA ALA A 124 -16.28 -9.65 -12.95
C ALA A 124 -14.93 -10.18 -12.49
N PRO A 125 -14.76 -10.50 -11.20
CA PRO A 125 -13.46 -10.97 -10.69
C PRO A 125 -13.00 -12.28 -11.32
N GLU A 126 -13.92 -13.22 -11.54
CA GLU A 126 -13.61 -14.52 -12.15
C GLU A 126 -13.09 -14.35 -13.59
N VAL A 127 -13.69 -13.43 -14.34
CA VAL A 127 -13.29 -13.15 -15.73
C VAL A 127 -11.88 -12.53 -15.77
N ALA A 128 -11.61 -11.57 -14.87
CA ALA A 128 -10.27 -10.96 -14.78
C ALA A 128 -9.22 -12.03 -14.47
N GLN A 129 -9.52 -12.90 -13.54
CA GLN A 129 -8.62 -13.98 -13.11
C GLN A 129 -8.35 -14.98 -14.25
N GLN A 130 -9.41 -15.43 -14.93
CA GLN A 130 -9.29 -16.36 -16.05
C GLN A 130 -8.48 -15.77 -17.20
N ILE A 131 -8.74 -14.52 -17.54
CA ILE A 131 -8.02 -13.84 -18.63
C ILE A 131 -6.53 -13.74 -18.28
N ALA A 132 -6.21 -13.24 -17.07
CA ALA A 132 -4.81 -13.08 -16.65
C ALA A 132 -4.09 -14.42 -16.64
N ARG A 133 -4.73 -15.47 -16.12
CA ARG A 133 -4.17 -16.82 -16.07
C ARG A 133 -3.92 -17.38 -17.48
N THR A 134 -4.95 -17.38 -18.31
CA THR A 134 -4.87 -17.95 -19.67
C THR A 134 -3.82 -17.23 -20.50
N TRP A 135 -3.78 -15.90 -20.42
CA TRP A 135 -2.79 -15.11 -21.17
C TRP A 135 -1.37 -15.45 -20.73
N ALA A 136 -1.15 -15.55 -19.42
CA ALA A 136 0.17 -15.93 -18.87
C ALA A 136 0.56 -17.36 -19.28
N GLU A 137 -0.39 -18.30 -19.23
CA GLU A 137 -0.15 -19.69 -19.63
C GLU A 137 0.20 -19.80 -21.11
N LEU A 138 -0.49 -19.03 -21.97
CA LEU A 138 -0.18 -18.98 -23.40
C LEU A 138 1.25 -18.49 -23.67
N PHE A 139 1.71 -17.50 -22.88
CA PHE A 139 3.08 -17.00 -23.00
C PHE A 139 4.09 -18.07 -22.55
N VAL A 140 3.83 -18.74 -21.42
CA VAL A 140 4.71 -19.81 -20.91
C VAL A 140 4.80 -20.96 -21.93
N GLU A 141 3.67 -21.34 -22.49
CA GLU A 141 3.61 -22.40 -23.51
C GLU A 141 4.39 -22.00 -24.78
N TRP A 142 4.22 -20.75 -25.23
CA TRP A 142 4.96 -20.23 -26.38
C TRP A 142 6.47 -20.26 -26.11
N ARG A 143 6.92 -19.80 -24.93
CA ARG A 143 8.34 -19.87 -24.56
C ARG A 143 8.86 -21.30 -24.56
N ARG A 144 8.07 -22.23 -24.03
CA ARG A 144 8.42 -23.64 -24.02
C ARG A 144 8.63 -24.17 -25.44
N THR A 145 7.75 -23.80 -26.36
CA THR A 145 7.84 -24.22 -27.77
C THR A 145 9.08 -23.61 -28.42
N GLU A 146 9.35 -22.33 -28.17
CA GLU A 146 10.54 -21.66 -28.73
C GLU A 146 11.83 -22.28 -28.18
N ASN A 147 11.85 -22.63 -26.88
CA ASN A 147 13.02 -23.26 -26.23
C ASN A 147 13.37 -24.62 -26.86
N GLN A 148 12.38 -25.34 -27.42
CA GLN A 148 12.64 -26.63 -28.09
C GLN A 148 13.58 -26.51 -29.30
N ARG A 149 13.67 -25.27 -29.87
CA ARG A 149 14.56 -24.99 -31.01
C ARG A 149 15.96 -24.62 -30.58
N LEU A 150 16.19 -24.45 -29.27
CA LEU A 150 17.45 -23.98 -28.70
C LEU A 150 18.16 -25.08 -27.94
N ARG A 151 19.50 -24.96 -27.85
CA ARG A 151 20.29 -25.84 -26.97
C ARG A 151 19.87 -25.59 -25.53
N GLN A 152 19.94 -26.61 -24.72
CA GLN A 152 19.51 -26.57 -23.32
C GLN A 152 20.18 -25.40 -22.55
N GLU A 153 21.47 -25.17 -22.83
CA GLU A 153 22.26 -24.11 -22.18
C GLU A 153 21.87 -22.70 -22.61
N ASP A 154 21.17 -22.57 -23.75
CA ASP A 154 20.75 -21.27 -24.31
C ASP A 154 19.26 -20.96 -24.05
N GLN A 155 18.55 -21.84 -23.39
CA GLN A 155 17.12 -21.68 -23.15
C GLN A 155 16.88 -20.57 -22.12
N ILE A 156 15.79 -19.86 -22.34
CA ILE A 156 15.26 -18.86 -21.40
C ILE A 156 13.83 -19.29 -21.08
N ASP A 157 13.64 -19.79 -19.89
CA ASP A 157 12.36 -20.32 -19.44
C ASP A 157 11.46 -19.20 -18.93
N ALA A 158 10.17 -19.42 -19.06
CA ALA A 158 9.15 -18.60 -18.42
C ALA A 158 8.39 -19.45 -17.41
N LEU A 159 8.16 -18.89 -16.24
CA LEU A 159 7.50 -19.58 -15.14
C LEU A 159 6.43 -18.67 -14.56
N LEU A 160 5.20 -19.16 -14.49
CA LEU A 160 4.15 -18.44 -13.75
C LEU A 160 4.48 -18.51 -12.25
N VAL A 161 4.75 -17.33 -11.66
CA VAL A 161 5.18 -17.21 -10.26
C VAL A 161 4.04 -17.57 -9.32
N ASP A 162 2.83 -17.09 -9.65
CA ASP A 162 1.66 -17.34 -8.83
C ASP A 162 0.41 -17.33 -9.70
N GLN A 163 -0.59 -18.07 -9.28
CA GLN A 163 -1.88 -18.07 -9.97
C GLN A 163 -2.57 -16.73 -9.68
N PRO A 164 -3.05 -16.02 -10.73
CA PRO A 164 -3.68 -14.73 -10.52
C PRO A 164 -4.91 -14.84 -9.62
N VAL A 165 -5.01 -13.91 -8.69
CA VAL A 165 -6.18 -13.77 -7.81
C VAL A 165 -6.78 -12.38 -8.06
N ALA A 166 -8.08 -12.35 -8.28
CA ALA A 166 -8.78 -11.08 -8.53
C ALA A 166 -9.05 -10.37 -7.21
N GLY A 167 -8.60 -9.12 -7.14
CA GLY A 167 -8.88 -8.23 -6.02
C GLY A 167 -9.67 -7.02 -6.49
N ARG A 168 -10.42 -6.42 -5.58
CA ARG A 168 -11.18 -5.19 -5.89
C ARG A 168 -10.21 -4.04 -6.13
N PHE A 169 -10.29 -3.44 -7.30
CA PHE A 169 -9.39 -2.33 -7.71
C PHE A 169 -10.06 -0.98 -7.48
N ARG A 170 -11.33 -0.84 -7.85
CA ARG A 170 -12.10 0.40 -7.72
C ARG A 170 -13.53 0.09 -7.28
N PRO A 171 -14.19 1.00 -6.60
CA PRO A 171 -13.65 2.24 -6.05
C PRO A 171 -12.80 1.98 -4.80
N GLN A 172 -11.78 2.80 -4.62
CA GLN A 172 -10.96 2.82 -3.41
C GLN A 172 -11.61 3.76 -2.41
N THR A 173 -12.68 3.30 -1.77
CA THR A 173 -13.53 4.12 -0.91
C THR A 173 -12.74 4.82 0.19
N THR A 174 -11.85 4.09 0.85
CA THR A 174 -11.00 4.65 1.93
C THR A 174 -10.14 5.80 1.42
N PHE A 175 -9.48 5.61 0.26
CA PHE A 175 -8.65 6.64 -0.37
C PHE A 175 -9.49 7.84 -0.79
N ASN A 176 -10.64 7.60 -1.42
CA ASN A 176 -11.54 8.67 -1.91
C ASN A 176 -12.06 9.51 -0.75
N VAL A 177 -12.45 8.87 0.36
CA VAL A 177 -12.93 9.56 1.57
C VAL A 177 -11.80 10.38 2.20
N ALA A 178 -10.59 9.79 2.30
CA ALA A 178 -9.42 10.51 2.83
C ALA A 178 -9.06 11.72 1.96
N ALA A 179 -9.04 11.54 0.63
CA ALA A 179 -8.77 12.63 -0.30
C ALA A 179 -9.84 13.73 -0.21
N GLY A 180 -11.10 13.32 -0.08
CA GLY A 180 -12.21 14.25 0.13
C GLY A 180 -12.05 15.04 1.42
N ALA A 181 -11.67 14.37 2.51
CA ALA A 181 -11.43 15.01 3.80
C ALA A 181 -10.29 16.03 3.71
N VAL A 182 -9.16 15.65 3.08
CA VAL A 182 -8.00 16.54 2.89
C VAL A 182 -8.41 17.78 2.06
N LEU A 183 -9.13 17.56 0.96
CA LEU A 183 -9.61 18.66 0.12
C LEU A 183 -10.52 19.59 0.92
N GLY A 184 -11.41 19.03 1.74
CA GLY A 184 -12.29 19.83 2.60
C GLY A 184 -11.54 20.60 3.67
N LEU A 185 -10.46 20.02 4.24
CA LEU A 185 -9.59 20.72 5.18
C LEU A 185 -8.93 21.95 4.51
N VAL A 186 -8.42 21.76 3.29
CA VAL A 186 -7.76 22.85 2.53
C VAL A 186 -8.78 23.93 2.18
N LEU A 187 -9.94 23.57 1.66
CA LEU A 187 -11.01 24.52 1.31
C LEU A 187 -11.55 25.22 2.54
N GLY A 188 -11.77 24.48 3.62
CA GLY A 188 -12.24 25.03 4.89
C GLY A 188 -11.26 26.02 5.49
N GLY A 189 -9.97 25.68 5.43
CA GLY A 189 -8.88 26.57 5.86
C GLY A 189 -8.82 27.85 5.02
N ALA A 190 -8.90 27.70 3.70
CA ALA A 190 -8.87 28.83 2.77
C ALA A 190 -10.06 29.78 3.01
N LEU A 191 -11.26 29.21 3.16
CA LEU A 191 -12.48 30.00 3.42
C LEU A 191 -12.44 30.65 4.80
N ALA A 192 -11.96 29.97 5.82
CA ALA A 192 -11.79 30.53 7.16
C ALA A 192 -10.81 31.71 7.14
N LEU A 193 -9.68 31.56 6.43
CA LEU A 193 -8.68 32.63 6.30
C LEU A 193 -9.26 33.83 5.53
N LEU A 194 -9.98 33.60 4.44
CA LEU A 194 -10.60 34.62 3.61
C LEU A 194 -11.64 35.40 4.42
N ALA A 195 -12.53 34.71 5.11
CA ALA A 195 -13.58 35.32 5.94
C ALA A 195 -12.96 36.14 7.07
N GLY A 196 -11.93 35.59 7.73
CA GLY A 196 -11.22 36.31 8.79
C GLY A 196 -10.44 37.50 8.28
N TRP A 197 -9.82 37.39 7.09
CA TRP A 197 -9.09 38.50 6.47
C TRP A 197 -10.04 39.69 6.15
N LEU A 198 -11.22 39.36 5.61
CA LEU A 198 -12.24 40.39 5.33
C LEU A 198 -12.73 41.07 6.63
N GLU A 199 -12.90 40.29 7.70
CA GLU A 199 -13.35 40.80 8.99
C GLU A 199 -12.29 41.67 9.68
N LEU A 200 -11.01 41.23 9.65
CA LEU A 200 -9.90 41.97 10.26
C LEU A 200 -9.56 43.27 9.51
N GLY A 201 -9.80 43.30 8.20
CA GLY A 201 -9.63 44.51 7.41
C GLY A 201 -10.56 45.62 7.83
N ALA A 202 -11.69 45.28 8.46
CA ALA A 202 -12.67 46.24 8.97
C ALA A 202 -12.41 46.68 10.42
N ALA A 203 -11.52 46.03 11.18
CA ALA A 203 -11.40 46.21 12.64
C ALA A 203 -9.96 46.46 13.14
N ARG A 204 -9.14 47.17 12.38
CA ARG A 204 -7.76 47.47 12.82
C ARG A 204 -7.69 48.55 13.91
N ALA A 205 -7.88 48.14 15.16
CA ALA A 205 -7.51 49.03 16.30
C ALA A 205 -7.22 48.26 17.59
N SER A 206 -6.00 48.40 18.09
CA SER A 206 -5.58 48.40 19.50
C SER A 206 -6.00 47.27 20.44
N GLU A 207 -5.90 46.07 20.09
CA GLU A 207 -6.43 45.04 21.02
C GLU A 207 -5.56 43.83 21.41
N UNK A 208 -4.42 43.84 21.36
CA UNK A 208 -3.56 42.82 21.71
C UNK A 208 -3.58 42.46 23.15
N TRP A 209 -3.57 43.49 23.89
CA TRP A 209 -3.57 43.28 25.34
C TRP A 209 -4.89 42.69 25.84
N LEU A 210 -5.98 43.13 25.28
CA LEU A 210 -7.30 42.61 25.65
C LEU A 210 -7.47 41.13 25.24
N LEU A 211 -6.89 40.73 24.10
CA LEU A 211 -6.89 39.35 23.62
C LEU A 211 -6.10 38.44 24.57
N LEU A 212 -4.92 38.90 25.01
CA LEU A 212 -4.09 38.10 25.92
C LEU A 212 -4.84 37.83 27.25
N GLN A 213 -5.45 38.86 27.82
CA GLN A 213 -6.26 38.71 29.02
C GLN A 213 -7.45 37.77 28.81
N HIS A 214 -8.06 37.83 27.64
CA HIS A 214 -9.18 36.94 27.28
C HIS A 214 -8.73 35.48 27.25
N TYR A 215 -7.59 35.18 26.58
CA TYR A 215 -7.08 33.82 26.47
C TYR A 215 -6.61 33.27 27.83
N LEU A 216 -6.01 34.12 28.67
CA LEU A 216 -5.62 33.71 30.03
C LEU A 216 -6.84 33.35 30.87
N ARG A 217 -7.92 34.13 30.77
CA ARG A 217 -9.19 33.83 31.44
C ARG A 217 -9.82 32.56 30.93
N LEU A 218 -9.77 32.34 29.60
CA LEU A 218 -10.29 31.11 28.97
C LEU A 218 -9.53 29.89 29.47
N LEU A 219 -8.21 29.98 29.49
CA LEU A 219 -7.34 28.87 29.96
C LEU A 219 -7.59 28.57 31.44
N ARG A 220 -7.75 29.61 32.26
CA ARG A 220 -8.02 29.44 33.69
C ARG A 220 -9.40 28.83 33.94
N ARG A 221 -10.40 29.19 33.13
CA ARG A 221 -11.79 28.73 33.28
C ARG A 221 -12.05 27.36 32.65
N ARG A 222 -11.41 27.08 31.53
CA ARG A 222 -11.70 25.86 30.71
C ARG A 222 -10.46 25.02 30.41
N GLY A 223 -9.30 25.37 30.97
CA GLY A 223 -8.05 24.64 30.77
C GLY A 223 -8.09 23.20 31.29
N TRP A 224 -9.08 22.86 32.15
CA TRP A 224 -9.27 21.51 32.62
C TRP A 224 -9.43 20.54 31.44
N ALA A 225 -10.04 20.98 30.32
CA ALA A 225 -10.23 20.17 29.12
C ALA A 225 -8.88 19.79 28.49
N LEU A 226 -7.87 20.67 28.59
CA LEU A 226 -6.52 20.42 28.07
C LEU A 226 -5.76 19.36 28.86
N VAL A 227 -6.25 19.03 30.05
CA VAL A 227 -5.68 17.94 30.87
C VAL A 227 -6.57 16.70 30.81
N ALA A 228 -7.88 16.89 30.97
CA ALA A 228 -8.83 15.78 31.05
C ALA A 228 -8.88 14.96 29.73
N PHE A 229 -8.97 15.64 28.58
CA PHE A 229 -9.08 14.94 27.29
C PHE A 229 -7.83 14.15 26.92
N PRO A 230 -6.59 14.67 27.09
CA PRO A 230 -5.39 13.86 26.87
C PRO A 230 -5.31 12.66 27.82
N VAL A 231 -5.65 12.85 29.09
CA VAL A 231 -5.60 11.76 30.08
C VAL A 231 -6.63 10.68 29.73
N LEU A 232 -7.86 11.08 29.41
CA LEU A 232 -8.92 10.14 29.01
C LEU A 232 -8.58 9.41 27.72
N ALA A 233 -8.10 10.13 26.70
CA ALA A 233 -7.75 9.56 25.41
C ALA A 233 -6.53 8.62 25.52
N ALA A 234 -5.52 9.03 26.29
CA ALA A 234 -4.35 8.17 26.56
C ALA A 234 -4.76 6.93 27.35
N GLY A 235 -5.64 7.08 28.33
CA GLY A 235 -6.19 5.98 29.11
C GLY A 235 -7.00 5.01 28.23
N ALA A 236 -7.86 5.55 27.35
CA ALA A 236 -8.63 4.74 26.39
C ALA A 236 -7.70 4.01 25.42
N ALA A 237 -6.66 4.69 24.93
CA ALA A 237 -5.65 4.08 24.05
C ALA A 237 -4.87 2.97 24.76
N PHE A 238 -4.57 3.16 26.04
CA PHE A 238 -3.90 2.15 26.87
C PHE A 238 -4.78 0.90 27.01
N VAL A 239 -6.05 1.09 27.41
CA VAL A 239 -7.01 -0.01 27.56
C VAL A 239 -7.21 -0.73 26.22
N PHE A 240 -7.42 0.01 25.14
CA PHE A 240 -7.57 -0.53 23.79
C PHE A 240 -6.34 -1.36 23.39
N SER A 241 -5.13 -0.84 23.67
CA SER A 241 -3.88 -1.53 23.37
C SER A 241 -3.75 -2.84 24.16
N ARG A 242 -4.26 -2.87 25.40
CA ARG A 242 -4.23 -4.08 26.24
C ARG A 242 -5.24 -5.14 25.76
N LEU A 243 -6.33 -4.71 25.13
CA LEU A 243 -7.35 -5.62 24.61
C LEU A 243 -6.98 -6.18 23.22
N GLN A 244 -6.02 -5.56 22.53
CA GLN A 244 -5.56 -6.05 21.23
C GLN A 244 -4.84 -7.39 21.37
N THR A 245 -5.13 -8.31 20.45
CA THR A 245 -4.40 -9.58 20.40
C THR A 245 -2.92 -9.31 20.10
N PRO A 246 -2.01 -9.92 20.87
CA PRO A 246 -0.58 -9.74 20.60
C PRO A 246 -0.22 -10.35 19.24
N MET A 247 0.71 -9.72 18.56
CA MET A 247 1.27 -10.23 17.31
C MET A 247 2.78 -10.38 17.49
N TYR A 248 3.28 -11.51 17.07
CA TYR A 248 4.70 -11.85 17.14
C TYR A 248 5.27 -11.87 15.73
N ARG A 249 6.54 -11.58 15.64
CA ARG A 249 7.29 -11.51 14.40
C ARG A 249 8.46 -12.50 14.46
N ALA A 250 8.56 -13.37 13.46
CA ALA A 250 9.70 -14.26 13.28
C ALA A 250 10.40 -13.95 11.96
N VAL A 251 11.73 -13.96 11.96
CA VAL A 251 12.54 -13.65 10.78
C VAL A 251 13.42 -14.84 10.45
N ALA A 252 13.28 -15.36 9.23
CA ALA A 252 14.19 -16.35 8.65
C ALA A 252 15.13 -15.64 7.69
N THR A 253 16.43 -15.93 7.80
CA THR A 253 17.47 -15.31 6.98
C THR A 253 18.03 -16.37 6.03
N ILE A 254 17.94 -16.12 4.73
CA ILE A 254 18.40 -17.01 3.68
C ILE A 254 19.57 -16.37 2.95
N ALA A 255 20.73 -17.01 2.96
CA ALA A 255 21.90 -16.59 2.17
C ALA A 255 21.87 -17.27 0.80
N VAL A 256 22.10 -16.48 -0.23
CA VAL A 256 22.18 -16.97 -1.62
C VAL A 256 23.65 -16.93 -2.02
N GLN A 257 24.22 -18.09 -2.35
CA GLN A 257 25.66 -18.23 -2.58
C GLN A 257 25.91 -18.86 -3.96
N PRO A 258 26.56 -18.13 -4.87
CA PRO A 258 27.01 -18.75 -6.13
C PRO A 258 28.11 -19.77 -5.87
N ALA A 259 28.14 -20.84 -6.67
CA ALA A 259 29.15 -21.90 -6.55
C ALA A 259 30.56 -21.39 -6.86
N ARG A 260 30.66 -20.44 -7.77
CA ARG A 260 31.95 -19.79 -8.12
C ARG A 260 31.97 -18.36 -7.58
N PRO A 261 33.00 -17.99 -6.84
CA PRO A 261 33.10 -16.60 -6.36
C PRO A 261 33.78 -15.70 -7.43
N ASP A 262 33.23 -15.74 -8.64
CA ASP A 262 33.67 -14.83 -9.71
C ASP A 262 32.68 -13.71 -9.94
N PHE A 263 33.10 -12.66 -10.65
CA PHE A 263 32.30 -11.47 -10.88
C PHE A 263 31.05 -11.78 -11.68
N GLY A 264 31.15 -12.59 -12.73
CA GLY A 264 30.03 -12.93 -13.61
C GLY A 264 28.90 -13.66 -12.88
N GLN A 265 29.24 -14.71 -12.13
CA GLN A 265 28.25 -15.50 -11.39
C GLN A 265 27.69 -14.71 -10.21
N SER A 266 28.53 -13.93 -9.53
CA SER A 266 28.05 -13.06 -8.44
C SER A 266 27.06 -12.01 -8.95
N GLN A 267 27.33 -11.43 -10.11
CA GLN A 267 26.45 -10.45 -10.73
C GLN A 267 25.14 -11.10 -11.20
N ALA A 268 25.23 -12.31 -11.76
CA ALA A 268 24.04 -13.10 -12.15
C ALA A 268 23.19 -13.42 -10.92
N ALA A 269 23.82 -13.83 -9.82
CA ALA A 269 23.13 -14.13 -8.56
C ALA A 269 22.37 -12.89 -8.04
N LYS A 270 23.04 -11.72 -8.06
CA LYS A 270 22.40 -10.46 -7.64
C LYS A 270 21.18 -10.13 -8.51
N THR A 271 21.31 -10.31 -9.82
CA THR A 271 20.18 -10.08 -10.76
C THR A 271 19.01 -10.99 -10.43
N LEU A 272 19.29 -12.25 -10.07
CA LEU A 272 18.25 -13.24 -9.79
C LEU A 272 17.62 -13.09 -8.41
N LEU A 273 18.24 -12.35 -7.48
CA LEU A 273 17.73 -12.18 -6.12
C LEU A 273 16.29 -11.64 -6.11
N ASN A 274 15.99 -10.66 -6.94
CA ASN A 274 14.65 -10.09 -7.02
C ASN A 274 13.63 -11.09 -7.61
N SER A 275 14.07 -11.91 -8.56
CA SER A 275 13.24 -13.01 -9.08
C SER A 275 12.96 -14.04 -7.98
N TYR A 276 13.98 -14.36 -7.18
CA TYR A 276 13.81 -15.29 -6.03
C TYR A 276 12.84 -14.72 -4.99
N LEU A 277 12.87 -13.40 -4.75
CA LEU A 277 11.88 -12.75 -3.87
C LEU A 277 10.45 -12.96 -4.38
N ALA A 278 10.25 -12.77 -5.68
CA ALA A 278 8.92 -12.94 -6.29
C ALA A 278 8.43 -14.39 -6.12
N ILE A 279 9.30 -15.36 -6.40
CA ILE A 279 8.97 -16.79 -6.25
C ILE A 279 8.65 -17.12 -4.79
N LEU A 280 9.49 -16.63 -3.87
CA LEU A 280 9.29 -16.86 -2.42
C LEU A 280 8.00 -16.21 -1.91
N SER A 281 7.57 -15.12 -2.53
CA SER A 281 6.36 -14.36 -2.11
C SER A 281 5.05 -14.92 -2.67
N SER A 282 5.10 -16.07 -3.44
CA SER A 282 3.92 -16.63 -4.09
C SER A 282 2.84 -17.05 -3.10
N UNK A 283 1.81 -16.80 -3.45
CA UNK A 283 0.74 -17.12 -2.67
C UNK A 283 0.35 -18.47 -2.82
N TYR A 284 0.05 -18.86 -4.16
CA TYR A 284 -0.49 -20.18 -4.49
C TYR A 284 0.54 -21.13 -5.08
N GLY A 285 1.70 -20.63 -5.44
CA GLY A 285 2.67 -21.36 -6.27
C GLY A 285 2.30 -21.30 -7.74
N GLY A 286 3.30 -21.49 -8.58
CA GLY A 286 3.13 -21.58 -10.03
C GLY A 286 2.88 -23.01 -10.48
N ASP A 287 3.35 -23.33 -11.66
CA ASP A 287 3.15 -24.65 -12.27
C ASP A 287 4.15 -25.69 -11.75
N HIS A 288 5.21 -25.27 -11.08
CA HIS A 288 6.24 -26.19 -10.58
C HIS A 288 5.83 -26.73 -9.21
N PRO A 289 5.74 -28.06 -9.03
CA PRO A 289 5.21 -28.64 -7.79
C PRO A 289 6.05 -28.34 -6.54
N ASP A 290 7.35 -28.12 -6.70
CA ASP A 290 8.26 -27.87 -5.58
C ASP A 290 8.42 -26.38 -5.24
N GLN A 291 7.75 -25.48 -5.99
CA GLN A 291 7.88 -24.04 -5.80
C GLN A 291 7.36 -23.62 -4.41
N PRO A 292 8.11 -22.79 -3.67
CA PRO A 292 7.63 -22.32 -2.37
C PRO A 292 6.38 -21.44 -2.53
N SER A 293 5.45 -21.57 -1.59
CA SER A 293 4.22 -20.80 -1.65
C SER A 293 3.50 -20.82 -0.30
N ALA A 294 2.67 -19.79 -0.05
CA ALA A 294 1.86 -19.73 1.14
C ALA A 294 0.92 -20.94 1.26
N ARG A 295 0.32 -21.37 0.14
CA ARG A 295 -0.55 -22.55 0.10
C ARG A 295 0.17 -23.78 0.60
N ARG A 296 1.39 -24.00 0.11
CA ARG A 296 2.19 -25.18 0.46
C ARG A 296 2.55 -25.16 1.95
N VAL A 297 2.93 -24.00 2.49
CA VAL A 297 3.22 -23.86 3.93
C VAL A 297 1.98 -24.20 4.76
N ILE A 298 0.80 -23.70 4.36
CA ILE A 298 -0.48 -23.96 5.03
C ILE A 298 -0.77 -25.46 5.05
N GLN A 299 -0.61 -26.13 3.91
CA GLN A 299 -0.88 -27.55 3.78
C GLN A 299 0.07 -28.40 4.64
N GLU A 300 1.36 -28.07 4.61
CA GLU A 300 2.39 -28.84 5.33
C GLU A 300 2.29 -28.64 6.84
N LEU A 301 1.88 -27.46 7.29
CA LEU A 301 1.74 -27.15 8.72
C LEU A 301 0.30 -27.39 9.25
N GLY A 302 -0.63 -27.76 8.36
CA GLY A 302 -2.03 -28.02 8.74
C GLY A 302 -2.75 -26.79 9.26
N LEU A 303 -2.50 -25.59 8.66
CA LEU A 303 -3.08 -24.35 9.12
C LEU A 303 -4.48 -24.13 8.54
N THR A 304 -5.36 -23.50 9.34
CA THR A 304 -6.75 -23.22 8.95
C THR A 304 -6.91 -21.75 8.52
N MET A 305 -6.04 -21.29 7.63
CA MET A 305 -6.09 -19.90 7.13
C MET A 305 -5.94 -19.89 5.60
N ALA A 306 -6.45 -18.83 4.98
CA ALA A 306 -6.32 -18.65 3.53
C ALA A 306 -4.89 -18.22 3.18
N PRO A 307 -4.38 -18.65 2.00
CA PRO A 307 -3.03 -18.22 1.56
C PRO A 307 -2.86 -16.71 1.49
N GLU A 308 -3.89 -15.97 1.12
CA GLU A 308 -3.87 -14.50 1.07
C GLU A 308 -3.68 -13.90 2.46
N ALA A 309 -4.30 -14.50 3.48
CA ALA A 309 -4.15 -14.04 4.87
C ALA A 309 -2.72 -14.23 5.36
N LEU A 310 -2.13 -15.41 5.05
CA LEU A 310 -0.74 -15.70 5.39
C LEU A 310 0.20 -14.74 4.64
N ARG A 311 -0.04 -14.54 3.33
CA ARG A 311 0.80 -13.65 2.50
C ARG A 311 0.78 -12.21 3.01
N ARG A 312 -0.37 -11.71 3.47
CA ARG A 312 -0.48 -10.35 4.05
C ARG A 312 0.33 -10.20 5.34
N ASN A 313 0.53 -11.30 6.06
CA ASN A 313 1.28 -11.30 7.32
C ASN A 313 2.76 -11.64 7.11
N MET A 314 3.20 -11.70 5.85
CA MET A 314 4.57 -11.98 5.47
C MET A 314 5.17 -10.75 4.78
N SER A 315 6.39 -10.43 5.08
CA SER A 315 7.16 -9.43 4.35
C SER A 315 8.55 -9.95 4.04
N LEU A 316 9.04 -9.53 2.89
CA LEU A 316 10.37 -9.91 2.40
C LEU A 316 11.22 -8.66 2.26
N SER A 317 12.46 -8.78 2.65
CA SER A 317 13.45 -7.73 2.40
C SER A 317 14.73 -8.36 1.86
N LEU A 318 15.42 -7.59 1.05
CA LEU A 318 16.60 -8.03 0.32
C LEU A 318 17.79 -7.15 0.69
N ASP A 319 18.89 -7.78 1.04
CA ASP A 319 20.19 -7.12 1.15
C ASP A 319 21.07 -7.61 0.00
N GLU A 320 21.16 -6.80 -1.06
CA GLU A 320 21.92 -7.14 -2.25
C GLU A 320 23.43 -7.20 -1.99
N ARG A 321 23.93 -6.46 -0.98
CA ARG A 321 25.36 -6.45 -0.66
C ARG A 321 25.82 -7.78 -0.10
N SER A 322 25.02 -8.33 0.82
CA SER A 322 25.33 -9.60 1.47
C SER A 322 24.66 -10.79 0.78
N MET A 323 23.88 -10.55 -0.26
CA MET A 323 23.09 -11.57 -0.98
C MET A 323 22.21 -12.38 -0.02
N VAL A 324 21.49 -11.66 0.85
CA VAL A 324 20.66 -12.25 1.88
C VAL A 324 19.20 -11.81 1.69
N ILE A 325 18.30 -12.80 1.76
CA ILE A 325 16.86 -12.56 1.77
C ILE A 325 16.38 -12.78 3.21
N ARG A 326 15.64 -11.81 3.75
CA ARG A 326 14.99 -11.93 5.05
C ARG A 326 13.50 -12.11 4.85
N LEU A 327 12.99 -13.21 5.39
CA LEU A 327 11.56 -13.54 5.38
C LEU A 327 11.01 -13.30 6.78
N GLU A 328 10.16 -12.28 6.91
CA GLU A 328 9.49 -11.93 8.16
C GLU A 328 8.05 -12.44 8.11
N VAL A 329 7.65 -13.17 9.14
CA VAL A 329 6.28 -13.68 9.30
C VAL A 329 5.70 -13.18 10.61
N ARG A 330 4.45 -12.71 10.57
CA ARG A 330 3.71 -12.22 11.73
C ARG A 330 2.54 -13.16 12.03
N ALA A 331 2.38 -13.50 13.30
CA ALA A 331 1.29 -14.38 13.73
C ALA A 331 0.88 -14.04 15.17
N PRO A 332 -0.35 -14.41 15.58
CA PRO A 332 -0.79 -14.20 16.96
C PRO A 332 0.01 -15.01 17.99
N ASP A 333 0.62 -16.11 17.56
CA ASP A 333 1.45 -16.98 18.40
C ASP A 333 2.89 -16.96 17.87
N GLY A 334 3.86 -16.74 18.76
CA GLY A 334 5.28 -16.67 18.43
C GLY A 334 5.85 -17.96 17.88
N GLU A 335 5.46 -19.12 18.45
CA GLU A 335 5.90 -20.42 17.94
C GLU A 335 5.33 -20.71 16.56
N LEU A 336 4.08 -20.30 16.32
CA LEU A 336 3.47 -20.40 14.99
C LEU A 336 4.22 -19.54 13.98
N ALA A 337 4.54 -18.28 14.33
CA ALA A 337 5.31 -17.40 13.45
C ALA A 337 6.67 -18.01 13.09
N LYS A 338 7.35 -18.58 14.10
CA LYS A 338 8.64 -19.25 13.93
C LYS A 338 8.52 -20.46 12.99
N ARG A 339 7.53 -21.33 13.21
CA ARG A 339 7.31 -22.54 12.39
C ARG A 339 7.02 -22.17 10.93
N ILE A 340 6.18 -21.15 10.72
CA ILE A 340 5.84 -20.67 9.38
C ILE A 340 7.09 -20.13 8.68
N ALA A 341 7.83 -19.23 9.35
CA ALA A 341 9.04 -18.62 8.78
C ALA A 341 10.08 -19.68 8.42
N LYS A 342 10.30 -20.64 9.32
CA LYS A 342 11.24 -21.75 9.12
C LYS A 342 10.83 -22.61 7.91
N ARG A 343 9.59 -23.10 7.91
CA ARG A 343 9.12 -24.00 6.85
C ARG A 343 9.12 -23.32 5.48
N TRP A 344 8.70 -22.06 5.44
CA TRP A 344 8.69 -21.29 4.19
C TRP A 344 10.11 -21.11 3.63
N ALA A 345 11.06 -20.76 4.51
CA ALA A 345 12.48 -20.65 4.11
C ALA A 345 13.03 -22.00 3.64
N GLU A 346 12.69 -23.10 4.33
CA GLU A 346 13.09 -24.45 3.95
C GLU A 346 12.55 -24.85 2.57
N GLN A 347 11.30 -24.51 2.27
CA GLN A 347 10.71 -24.79 0.94
C GLN A 347 11.53 -24.10 -0.17
N PHE A 348 12.00 -22.87 0.09
CA PHE A 348 12.82 -22.15 -0.89
C PHE A 348 14.17 -22.84 -1.06
N VAL A 349 14.80 -23.26 0.03
CA VAL A 349 16.09 -23.97 -0.01
C VAL A 349 15.92 -25.30 -0.76
N GLU A 350 14.85 -26.04 -0.49
CA GLU A 350 14.52 -27.31 -1.16
C GLU A 350 14.33 -27.10 -2.67
N TRP A 351 13.56 -26.07 -3.03
CA TRP A 351 13.32 -25.71 -4.43
C TRP A 351 14.63 -25.37 -5.14
N ARG A 352 15.47 -24.53 -4.53
CA ARG A 352 16.78 -24.18 -5.10
C ARG A 352 17.66 -25.41 -5.30
N ARG A 353 17.63 -26.32 -4.32
CA ARG A 353 18.39 -27.59 -4.41
C ARG A 353 17.87 -28.44 -5.58
N SER A 354 16.57 -28.49 -5.78
CA SER A 354 15.95 -29.21 -6.91
C SER A 354 16.39 -28.60 -8.25
N GLU A 355 16.35 -27.26 -8.36
CA GLU A 355 16.76 -26.56 -9.58
C GLU A 355 18.25 -26.74 -9.85
N ASN A 356 19.10 -26.72 -8.81
CA ASN A 356 20.54 -26.92 -8.94
C ASN A 356 20.91 -28.31 -9.48
N LYS A 357 20.06 -29.33 -9.27
CA LYS A 357 20.32 -30.67 -9.83
C LYS A 357 20.34 -30.67 -11.36
N LYS A 358 19.66 -29.71 -11.98
CA LYS A 358 19.60 -29.55 -13.44
C LYS A 358 20.82 -28.85 -14.02
N LEU A 359 21.67 -28.28 -13.16
CA LEU A 359 22.80 -27.45 -13.54
C LEU A 359 24.13 -28.13 -13.26
N ARG A 360 25.15 -27.77 -14.04
CA ARG A 360 26.53 -28.15 -13.74
C ARG A 360 26.94 -27.58 -12.39
N GLN A 361 27.82 -28.25 -11.70
CA GLN A 361 28.25 -27.87 -10.35
C GLN A 361 28.74 -26.42 -10.29
N GLU A 362 29.46 -26.01 -11.31
CA GLU A 362 30.08 -24.68 -11.41
C GLU A 362 29.04 -23.55 -11.65
N ASP A 363 27.83 -23.91 -12.11
CA ASP A 363 26.77 -22.95 -12.45
C ASP A 363 25.70 -22.84 -11.34
N ARG A 364 25.85 -23.60 -10.27
CA ARG A 364 24.85 -23.65 -9.19
C ARG A 364 24.82 -22.37 -8.38
N ILE A 365 23.64 -22.03 -7.93
CA ILE A 365 23.41 -20.95 -6.95
C ILE A 365 22.66 -21.60 -5.78
N ASP A 366 23.37 -21.74 -4.67
CA ASP A 366 22.83 -22.39 -3.47
C ASP A 366 22.07 -21.39 -2.61
N ALA A 367 21.07 -21.88 -1.89
CA ALA A 367 20.37 -21.15 -0.85
C ALA A 367 20.59 -21.89 0.47
N LEU A 368 20.86 -21.14 1.51
CA LEU A 368 21.16 -21.67 2.83
C LEU A 368 20.37 -20.89 3.88
N LEU A 369 19.65 -21.60 4.74
CA LEU A 369 19.05 -20.99 5.93
C LEU A 369 20.19 -20.67 6.91
N VAL A 370 20.43 -19.38 7.16
CA VAL A 370 21.59 -18.92 7.92
C VAL A 370 21.45 -19.30 9.40
N ASP A 371 20.23 -19.16 9.93
CA ASP A 371 19.98 -19.42 11.35
C ASP A 371 18.52 -19.82 11.55
N GLU A 372 18.24 -20.49 12.66
CA GLU A 372 16.85 -20.81 13.01
C GLU A 372 16.11 -19.53 13.36
N PRO A 373 14.90 -19.32 12.84
CA PRO A 373 14.14 -18.12 13.19
C PRO A 373 13.83 -18.06 14.68
N ILE A 374 13.95 -16.87 15.24
CA ILE A 374 13.48 -16.57 16.59
C ILE A 374 12.33 -15.57 16.48
N TYR A 375 11.42 -15.61 17.42
CA TYR A 375 10.29 -14.68 17.39
C TYR A 375 10.43 -13.60 18.47
N THR A 376 9.91 -12.41 18.14
CA THR A 376 9.84 -11.28 19.07
C THR A 376 8.43 -10.70 19.02
N ARG A 377 8.02 -10.06 20.12
CA ARG A 377 6.71 -9.39 20.17
C ARG A 377 6.72 -8.15 19.27
N PHE A 378 5.79 -8.09 18.32
CA PHE A 378 5.71 -7.01 17.33
C PHE A 378 4.65 -5.98 17.73
N ARG A 379 3.46 -6.42 18.19
CA ARG A 379 2.34 -5.56 18.58
C ARG A 379 1.65 -6.14 19.81
N PRO A 380 0.92 -5.32 20.58
CA PRO A 380 0.72 -3.88 20.41
C PRO A 380 1.92 -3.05 20.89
N GLN A 381 2.13 -1.89 20.24
CA GLN A 381 3.12 -0.91 20.68
C GLN A 381 2.43 0.07 21.63
N THR A 382 2.20 -0.37 22.85
CA THR A 382 1.39 0.34 23.85
C THR A 382 1.90 1.77 24.09
N ARG A 383 3.21 1.97 24.18
CA ARG A 383 3.81 3.31 24.42
C ARG A 383 3.46 4.28 23.30
N VAL A 384 3.56 3.82 22.05
CA VAL A 384 3.25 4.66 20.87
C VAL A 384 1.75 4.96 20.83
N ASN A 385 0.91 3.96 21.08
CA ASN A 385 -0.55 4.11 21.07
C ASN A 385 -1.01 5.12 22.13
N VAL A 386 -0.44 5.06 23.35
CA VAL A 386 -0.74 5.98 24.45
C VAL A 386 -0.30 7.41 24.09
N ALA A 387 0.90 7.57 23.50
CA ALA A 387 1.39 8.89 23.09
C ALA A 387 0.48 9.51 22.01
N ILE A 388 0.08 8.73 21.00
CA ILE A 388 -0.85 9.17 19.94
C ILE A 388 -2.21 9.52 20.55
N GLY A 389 -2.71 8.69 21.45
CA GLY A 389 -3.95 8.94 22.18
C GLY A 389 -3.90 10.25 22.94
N GLY A 390 -2.81 10.50 23.66
CA GLY A 390 -2.59 11.74 24.41
C GLY A 390 -2.60 12.98 23.50
N LEU A 391 -1.91 12.89 22.37
CA LEU A 391 -1.86 14.00 21.39
C LEU A 391 -3.25 14.28 20.79
N LEU A 392 -3.98 13.23 20.41
CA LEU A 392 -5.34 13.36 19.89
C LEU A 392 -6.29 13.94 20.94
N GLY A 393 -6.16 13.49 22.19
CA GLY A 393 -6.92 14.03 23.31
C GLY A 393 -6.63 15.51 23.54
N PHE A 394 -5.36 15.92 23.43
CA PHE A 394 -4.98 17.35 23.55
C PHE A 394 -5.65 18.19 22.45
N ALA A 395 -5.61 17.69 21.20
CA ALA A 395 -6.25 18.37 20.07
C ALA A 395 -7.77 18.48 20.28
N LEU A 396 -8.40 17.40 20.78
CA LEU A 396 -9.83 17.40 21.10
C LEU A 396 -10.14 18.39 22.25
N GLY A 397 -9.29 18.41 23.27
CA GLY A 397 -9.43 19.34 24.40
C GLY A 397 -9.40 20.81 23.95
N LEU A 398 -8.48 21.13 23.04
CA LEU A 398 -8.43 22.46 22.39
C LEU A 398 -9.73 22.74 21.64
N GLY A 399 -10.18 21.78 20.84
CA GLY A 399 -11.43 21.89 20.08
C GLY A 399 -12.64 22.17 20.97
N VAL A 400 -12.78 21.41 22.04
CA VAL A 400 -13.88 21.55 23.01
C VAL A 400 -13.81 22.92 23.70
N MET A 401 -12.62 23.33 24.12
CA MET A 401 -12.42 24.63 24.78
C MET A 401 -12.90 25.78 23.88
N PHE A 402 -12.50 25.80 22.62
CA PHE A 402 -12.88 26.83 21.65
C PHE A 402 -14.34 26.73 21.24
N PHE A 403 -14.86 25.52 21.09
CA PHE A 403 -16.28 25.30 20.75
C PHE A 403 -17.20 25.84 21.83
N GLN A 404 -16.91 25.55 23.11
CA GLN A 404 -17.70 26.06 24.24
C GLN A 404 -17.68 27.60 24.30
N GLU A 405 -16.52 28.19 24.01
CA GLU A 405 -16.39 29.64 23.95
C GLU A 405 -17.27 30.21 22.81
N GLY A 406 -17.22 29.56 21.65
CA GLY A 406 -18.05 29.97 20.52
C GLY A 406 -19.54 29.91 20.83
N LEU A 407 -19.97 28.84 21.51
CA LEU A 407 -21.38 28.71 21.93
C LEU A 407 -21.81 29.79 22.93
N GLU A 408 -20.96 30.09 23.91
CA GLU A 408 -21.28 31.14 24.87
C GLU A 408 -21.38 32.52 24.19
N ASN A 409 -20.46 32.79 23.28
CA ASN A 409 -20.48 34.06 22.52
C ASN A 409 -21.76 34.15 21.66
N LEU A 410 -22.17 33.04 21.04
CA LEU A 410 -23.39 32.97 20.25
C LEU A 410 -24.63 33.20 21.14
N ARG A 411 -24.69 32.55 22.32
CA ARG A 411 -25.78 32.74 23.30
C ARG A 411 -25.88 34.20 23.77
N ARG A 412 -24.74 34.81 24.07
CA ARG A 412 -24.69 36.23 24.48
C ARG A 412 -25.18 37.16 23.37
N TRP A 413 -24.79 36.83 22.12
CA TRP A 413 -25.22 37.62 20.95
C TRP A 413 -26.75 37.47 20.74
N MET A 414 -27.29 36.28 20.87
CA MET A 414 -28.74 36.04 20.74
C MET A 414 -29.55 36.70 21.88
N ALA A 415 -28.99 36.77 23.08
CA ALA A 415 -29.65 37.36 24.24
C ALA A 415 -29.57 38.88 24.24
N ALA A 416 -28.72 39.50 23.41
CA ALA A 416 -28.60 40.95 23.33
C ALA A 416 -29.86 41.55 22.70
N PRO A 417 -30.34 42.69 23.22
CA PRO A 417 -31.50 43.39 22.62
C PRO A 417 -31.23 43.77 21.17
N ALA A 418 -32.28 43.81 20.35
CA ALA A 418 -32.18 43.99 18.89
C ALA A 418 -31.38 45.25 18.51
N ALA A 419 -31.48 46.33 19.29
CA ALA A 419 -30.74 47.57 19.06
C ALA A 419 -29.22 47.40 19.21
N ALA A 420 -28.76 46.44 20.01
CA ALA A 420 -27.32 46.19 20.24
C ALA A 420 -26.74 45.24 19.17
N ARG A 421 -27.55 44.65 18.29
CA ARG A 421 -27.12 43.73 17.23
C ARG A 421 -26.76 44.46 15.94
N LEU A 422 -27.20 45.74 15.79
CA LEU A 422 -26.88 46.53 14.60
C LEU A 422 -25.47 47.16 14.76
N PRO A 423 -24.70 47.20 13.69
CA PRO A 423 -23.46 47.97 13.72
C PRO A 423 -23.80 49.44 14.00
N GLY A 424 -23.11 50.02 14.93
CA GLY A 424 -23.29 51.43 15.29
C GLY A 424 -23.19 52.33 14.05
N PRO A 425 -23.83 53.51 14.10
CA PRO A 425 -23.79 54.44 12.97
C PRO A 425 -22.34 54.80 12.67
N ILE A 426 -22.01 54.79 11.38
CA ILE A 426 -20.70 55.19 10.88
C ILE A 426 -20.47 56.65 11.33
N PRO A 427 -19.39 56.94 12.07
CA PRO A 427 -19.12 58.33 12.44
C PRO A 427 -18.98 59.16 11.15
N GLY A 428 -19.84 60.20 11.04
CA GLY A 428 -19.81 61.10 9.91
C GLY A 428 -18.46 61.82 9.82
N PRO A 429 -18.10 62.33 8.63
CA PRO A 429 -16.84 63.04 8.48
C PRO A 429 -16.88 64.28 9.39
N THR A 430 -15.94 64.36 10.34
CA THR A 430 -15.75 65.52 11.17
C THR A 430 -15.33 66.70 10.27
N SER A 431 -16.23 67.63 10.08
CA SER A 431 -15.87 68.92 9.45
C SER A 431 -14.86 69.59 10.33
N ARG A 432 -13.62 69.73 9.92
CA ARG A 432 -12.63 70.56 10.54
C ARG A 432 -12.91 71.98 10.10
N PRO A 433 -12.78 73.04 11.02
CA PRO A 433 -12.91 74.43 10.66
C PRO A 433 -11.75 74.93 9.80
#